data_183f3c38390277b84db5c4cdd138c18f
#
_entry.id   183f3c38390277b84db5c4cdd138c18f
#
_cell.length_a   1.000
_cell.length_b   1.000
_cell.length_c   1.000
_cell.angle_alpha   90.00
_cell.angle_beta   90.00
_cell.angle_gamma   90.00
#
_symmetry.space_group_name_H-M   'P 1'
#
loop_
_entity.id
_entity.type
_entity.pdbx_description
1 polymer ?
#
loop_
_entity_poly.entity_id
_entity_poly.type
_entity_poly.pdbx_seq_one_letter_code
_entity_poly.pdbx_strand_id
1 'polypeptide(L)'
;MQILVAGAGVVGLAVARAAALAGHEVIVAEATDGIGNGVSSRNSEVIHGGMYYPTGSLRAHHCPRGRRMMVAFCESHGVRHRICGKLIVATEEAEVAKMEAILKQGLANGVEGFAMIDAAAASALEPALS
;
A
#
# COMPACT_ATOMS: atom_id res chain seq x y z
N MET A 1 24.46 19.41 2.27
CA MET A 1 24.91 19.15 0.88
C MET A 1 23.78 19.49 -0.07
N GLN A 2 24.11 19.66 -1.34
CA GLN A 2 23.12 19.81 -2.42
C GLN A 2 22.73 18.45 -2.99
N ILE A 3 21.43 18.19 -3.18
CA ILE A 3 20.90 16.94 -3.69
C ILE A 3 19.98 17.25 -4.88
N LEU A 4 20.24 16.63 -6.03
CA LEU A 4 19.36 16.66 -7.19
C LEU A 4 18.51 15.36 -7.21
N VAL A 5 17.19 15.51 -7.23
CA VAL A 5 16.24 14.42 -7.39
C VAL A 5 15.67 14.46 -8.81
N ALA A 6 15.87 13.42 -9.57
CA ALA A 6 15.32 13.30 -10.91
C ALA A 6 13.94 12.65 -10.87
N GLY A 7 12.92 13.41 -11.28
CA GLY A 7 11.52 13.02 -11.32
C GLY A 7 10.70 13.52 -10.12
N ALA A 8 9.56 14.15 -10.40
CA ALA A 8 8.61 14.66 -9.42
C ALA A 8 7.35 13.76 -9.28
N GLY A 9 7.50 12.46 -9.44
CA GLY A 9 6.50 11.47 -9.01
C GLY A 9 6.52 11.30 -7.47
N VAL A 10 5.58 10.52 -6.92
CA VAL A 10 5.44 10.34 -5.47
C VAL A 10 6.73 9.86 -4.79
N VAL A 11 7.51 9.00 -5.44
CA VAL A 11 8.78 8.50 -4.89
C VAL A 11 9.83 9.62 -4.84
N GLY A 12 10.03 10.35 -5.93
CA GLY A 12 10.96 11.47 -5.98
C GLY A 12 10.61 12.56 -4.97
N LEU A 13 9.33 12.92 -4.87
CA LEU A 13 8.85 13.90 -3.90
C LEU A 13 9.06 13.44 -2.44
N ALA A 14 8.84 12.14 -2.16
CA ALA A 14 9.09 11.58 -0.83
C ALA A 14 10.59 11.62 -0.46
N VAL A 15 11.48 11.30 -1.40
CA VAL A 15 12.93 11.39 -1.22
C VAL A 15 13.35 12.86 -1.02
N ALA A 16 12.87 13.76 -1.87
CA ALA A 16 13.15 15.20 -1.77
C ALA A 16 12.73 15.77 -0.42
N ARG A 17 11.51 15.42 0.03
CA ARG A 17 11.01 15.82 1.35
C ARG A 17 11.90 15.29 2.48
N ALA A 18 12.26 14.02 2.45
CA ALA A 18 13.11 13.44 3.49
C ALA A 18 14.48 14.10 3.55
N ALA A 19 15.10 14.38 2.40
CA ALA A 19 16.37 15.07 2.32
C ALA A 19 16.29 16.53 2.81
N ALA A 20 15.22 17.25 2.45
CA ALA A 20 15.01 18.64 2.91
C ALA A 20 14.79 18.68 4.43
N LEU A 21 14.02 17.76 5.01
CA LEU A 21 13.84 17.64 6.46
C LEU A 21 15.14 17.29 7.19
N ALA A 22 16.07 16.60 6.52
CA ALA A 22 17.41 16.34 7.04
C ALA A 22 18.37 17.55 6.91
N GLY A 23 17.90 18.71 6.46
CA GLY A 23 18.68 19.95 6.33
C GLY A 23 19.52 20.06 5.06
N HIS A 24 19.18 19.28 4.03
CA HIS A 24 19.86 19.38 2.73
C HIS A 24 19.14 20.39 1.81
N GLU A 25 19.92 21.04 0.94
CA GLU A 25 19.38 21.81 -0.18
C GLU A 25 18.96 20.82 -1.28
N VAL A 26 17.70 20.89 -1.72
CA VAL A 26 17.15 19.90 -2.66
C VAL A 26 16.60 20.60 -3.89
N ILE A 27 17.03 20.11 -5.06
CA ILE A 27 16.48 20.50 -6.36
C ILE A 27 15.76 19.27 -6.93
N VAL A 28 14.51 19.45 -7.37
CA VAL A 28 13.78 18.40 -8.07
C VAL A 28 13.67 18.79 -9.54
N ALA A 29 14.18 17.94 -10.42
CA ALA A 29 14.07 18.08 -11.87
C ALA A 29 13.00 17.13 -12.41
N GLU A 30 11.99 17.66 -13.10
CA GLU A 30 10.91 16.91 -13.73
C GLU A 30 10.96 17.12 -15.25
N ALA A 31 10.72 16.04 -16.00
CA ALA A 31 10.76 16.08 -17.46
C ALA A 31 9.46 16.62 -18.09
N THR A 32 8.35 16.57 -17.35
CA THR A 32 7.05 17.05 -17.79
C THR A 32 6.74 18.44 -17.21
N ASP A 33 5.64 19.03 -17.65
CA ASP A 33 5.18 20.35 -17.24
C ASP A 33 4.52 20.41 -15.86
N GLY A 34 4.42 19.27 -15.15
CA GLY A 34 3.78 19.20 -13.84
C GLY A 34 4.23 18.03 -12.98
N ILE A 35 4.08 18.19 -11.68
CA ILE A 35 4.39 17.14 -10.71
C ILE A 35 3.33 16.04 -10.71
N GLY A 36 3.72 14.80 -10.49
CA GLY A 36 2.82 13.67 -10.35
C GLY A 36 2.09 13.20 -11.62
N ASN A 37 2.44 13.72 -12.79
CA ASN A 37 1.74 13.46 -14.06
C ASN A 37 1.84 12.03 -14.59
N GLY A 38 2.76 11.21 -14.08
CA GLY A 38 2.93 9.81 -14.47
C GLY A 38 2.05 8.84 -13.69
N VAL A 39 2.60 7.69 -13.34
CA VAL A 39 1.94 6.62 -12.57
C VAL A 39 1.39 7.11 -11.22
N SER A 40 1.98 8.17 -10.65
CA SER A 40 1.53 8.74 -9.37
C SER A 40 0.10 9.28 -9.38
N SER A 41 -0.41 9.70 -10.55
CA SER A 41 -1.81 10.14 -10.75
C SER A 41 -2.64 9.15 -11.58
N ARG A 42 -2.07 8.02 -11.97
CA ARG A 42 -2.74 7.02 -12.82
C ARG A 42 -2.48 5.62 -12.27
N ASN A 43 -3.13 5.32 -11.17
CA ASN A 43 -3.05 4.03 -10.49
C ASN A 43 -4.43 3.68 -9.89
N SER A 44 -4.55 2.55 -9.23
CA SER A 44 -5.81 2.07 -8.65
C SER A 44 -6.19 2.76 -7.33
N GLU A 45 -5.35 3.65 -6.80
CA GLU A 45 -5.53 4.34 -5.51
C GLU A 45 -5.64 3.40 -4.30
N VAL A 46 -5.29 2.12 -4.48
CA VAL A 46 -5.37 1.10 -3.44
C VAL A 46 -4.01 0.95 -2.74
N ILE A 47 -4.00 1.15 -1.43
CA ILE A 47 -2.82 0.90 -0.61
C ILE A 47 -2.61 -0.61 -0.47
N HIS A 48 -1.48 -1.11 -0.98
CA HIS A 48 -1.16 -2.54 -0.95
C HIS A 48 -0.84 -3.02 0.47
N GLY A 49 -1.51 -4.10 0.91
CA GLY A 49 -1.28 -4.72 2.22
C GLY A 49 -0.02 -5.60 2.30
N GLY A 50 0.43 -6.18 1.18
CA GLY A 50 1.61 -7.06 1.14
C GLY A 50 1.33 -8.56 1.20
N MET A 51 0.06 -8.99 1.25
CA MET A 51 -0.35 -10.38 1.45
C MET A 51 0.03 -11.35 0.33
N TYR A 52 0.14 -10.85 -0.91
CA TYR A 52 0.38 -11.69 -2.09
C TYR A 52 1.86 -11.81 -2.48
N TYR A 53 2.76 -11.09 -1.82
CA TYR A 53 4.16 -11.08 -2.22
C TYR A 53 4.94 -12.20 -1.54
N PRO A 54 5.85 -12.87 -2.26
CA PRO A 54 6.69 -13.90 -1.66
C PRO A 54 7.41 -13.38 -0.41
N THR A 55 7.31 -14.14 0.67
CA THR A 55 7.97 -13.81 1.95
C THR A 55 9.48 -13.65 1.73
N GLY A 56 10.09 -12.63 2.33
CA GLY A 56 11.49 -12.25 2.13
C GLY A 56 11.76 -11.34 0.93
N SER A 57 10.77 -11.11 0.04
CA SER A 57 10.93 -10.14 -1.04
C SER A 57 10.89 -8.69 -0.51
N LEU A 58 11.51 -7.76 -1.26
CA LEU A 58 11.44 -6.33 -0.95
C LEU A 58 9.98 -5.82 -0.89
N ARG A 59 9.10 -6.34 -1.74
CA ARG A 59 7.68 -5.98 -1.73
C ARG A 59 6.99 -6.44 -0.45
N ALA A 60 7.25 -7.68 0.00
CA ALA A 60 6.73 -8.18 1.27
C ALA A 60 7.22 -7.37 2.46
N HIS A 61 8.48 -6.92 2.44
CA HIS A 61 9.06 -6.10 3.50
C HIS A 61 8.50 -4.66 3.51
N HIS A 62 8.41 -4.03 2.34
CA HIS A 62 8.07 -2.60 2.27
C HIS A 62 6.57 -2.32 2.27
N CYS A 63 5.70 -3.22 1.77
CA CYS A 63 4.27 -2.93 1.68
C CYS A 63 3.59 -2.77 3.05
N PRO A 64 3.72 -3.69 4.04
CA PRO A 64 3.11 -3.50 5.35
C PRO A 64 3.63 -2.26 6.08
N ARG A 65 4.95 -2.04 6.03
CA ARG A 65 5.58 -0.84 6.59
C ARG A 65 5.10 0.43 5.91
N GLY A 66 5.11 0.46 4.58
CA GLY A 66 4.68 1.60 3.77
C GLY A 66 3.20 1.94 3.99
N ARG A 67 2.34 0.92 4.14
CA ARG A 67 0.93 1.12 4.50
C ARG A 67 0.80 1.88 5.82
N ARG A 68 1.48 1.46 6.89
CA ARG A 68 1.44 2.17 8.18
C ARG A 68 1.94 3.61 8.08
N MET A 69 3.06 3.80 7.39
CA MET A 69 3.62 5.13 7.17
C MET A 69 2.70 6.03 6.33
N MET A 70 2.05 5.48 5.32
CA MET A 70 1.11 6.21 4.46
C MET A 70 -0.13 6.66 5.24
N VAL A 71 -0.72 5.79 6.05
CA VAL A 71 -1.88 6.13 6.89
C VAL A 71 -1.51 7.24 7.87
N ALA A 72 -0.42 7.09 8.61
CA ALA A 72 0.05 8.11 9.54
C ALA A 72 0.37 9.46 8.84
N PHE A 73 0.95 9.40 7.64
CA PHE A 73 1.20 10.59 6.83
C PHE A 73 -0.11 11.27 6.42
N CYS A 74 -1.08 10.52 5.92
CA CYS A 74 -2.38 11.04 5.52
C CYS A 74 -3.12 11.72 6.69
N GLU A 75 -3.13 11.07 7.85
CA GLU A 75 -3.71 11.62 9.08
C GLU A 75 -3.05 12.94 9.49
N SER A 76 -1.72 12.95 9.55
CA SER A 76 -0.95 14.13 10.00
C SER A 76 -0.97 15.31 9.01
N HIS A 77 -1.29 15.07 7.76
CA HIS A 77 -1.29 16.10 6.69
C HIS A 77 -2.69 16.40 6.15
N GLY A 78 -3.75 15.86 6.75
CA GLY A 78 -5.13 16.09 6.32
C GLY A 78 -5.44 15.53 4.93
N VAL A 79 -4.72 14.50 4.48
CA VAL A 79 -4.97 13.82 3.21
C VAL A 79 -6.12 12.83 3.39
N ARG A 80 -7.18 13.01 2.61
CA ARG A 80 -8.34 12.11 2.67
C ARG A 80 -7.96 10.70 2.27
N HIS A 81 -8.29 9.73 3.10
CA HIS A 81 -8.09 8.31 2.86
C HIS A 81 -9.16 7.50 3.57
N ARG A 82 -9.31 6.24 3.22
CA ARG A 82 -10.29 5.34 3.82
C ARG A 82 -9.66 3.96 4.02
N ILE A 83 -9.77 3.43 5.22
CA ILE A 83 -9.43 2.04 5.54
C ILE A 83 -10.70 1.22 5.42
N CYS A 84 -11.03 0.79 4.21
CA CYS A 84 -12.24 0.03 3.91
C CYS A 84 -12.08 -1.48 4.04
N GLY A 85 -10.84 -1.96 4.24
CA GLY A 85 -10.55 -3.39 4.24
C GLY A 85 -10.58 -4.02 2.84
N LYS A 86 -10.47 -5.34 2.82
CA LYS A 86 -10.58 -6.17 1.62
C LYS A 86 -11.06 -7.56 2.03
N LEU A 87 -12.04 -8.07 1.32
CA LEU A 87 -12.45 -9.47 1.39
C LEU A 87 -11.76 -10.28 0.30
N ILE A 88 -11.32 -11.48 0.65
CA ILE A 88 -10.86 -12.52 -0.28
C ILE A 88 -11.82 -13.69 -0.07
N VAL A 89 -12.54 -14.06 -1.10
CA VAL A 89 -13.63 -15.04 -1.02
C VAL A 89 -13.23 -16.27 -1.80
N ALA A 90 -13.44 -17.45 -1.20
CA ALA A 90 -13.47 -18.73 -1.89
C ALA A 90 -14.92 -19.05 -2.24
N THR A 91 -15.21 -19.29 -3.50
CA THR A 91 -16.55 -19.64 -4.00
C THR A 91 -16.74 -21.15 -4.15
N GLU A 92 -15.62 -21.89 -4.15
CA GLU A 92 -15.57 -23.34 -4.28
C GLU A 92 -14.63 -23.93 -3.23
N GLU A 93 -14.92 -25.16 -2.78
CA GLU A 93 -14.10 -25.87 -1.80
C GLU A 93 -12.63 -25.99 -2.22
N ALA A 94 -12.39 -26.16 -3.52
CA ALA A 94 -11.03 -26.24 -4.07
C ALA A 94 -10.19 -24.95 -3.89
N GLU A 95 -10.83 -23.82 -3.64
CA GLU A 95 -10.15 -22.53 -3.44
C GLU A 95 -9.76 -22.27 -1.97
N VAL A 96 -10.33 -23.02 -1.03
CA VAL A 96 -10.10 -22.84 0.42
C VAL A 96 -8.62 -22.99 0.76
N ALA A 97 -7.97 -24.02 0.25
CA ALA A 97 -6.53 -24.24 0.48
C ALA A 97 -5.66 -23.07 -0.01
N LYS A 98 -6.05 -22.44 -1.13
CA LYS A 98 -5.36 -21.26 -1.67
C LYS A 98 -5.58 -20.04 -0.77
N MET A 99 -6.79 -19.86 -0.26
CA MET A 99 -7.12 -18.78 0.66
C MET A 99 -6.34 -18.92 1.97
N GLU A 100 -6.23 -20.11 2.53
CA GLU A 100 -5.40 -20.41 3.71
C GLU A 100 -3.91 -20.12 3.47
N ALA A 101 -3.40 -20.48 2.28
CA ALA A 101 -2.02 -20.19 1.91
C ALA A 101 -1.77 -18.66 1.82
N ILE A 102 -2.72 -17.90 1.29
CA ILE A 102 -2.65 -16.43 1.24
C ILE A 102 -2.65 -15.85 2.66
N LEU A 103 -3.51 -16.35 3.55
CA LEU A 103 -3.51 -15.93 4.96
C LEU A 103 -2.17 -16.20 5.62
N LYS A 104 -1.65 -17.42 5.52
CA LYS A 104 -0.35 -17.80 6.09
C LYS A 104 0.78 -16.91 5.57
N GLN A 105 0.82 -16.67 4.28
CA GLN A 105 1.82 -15.79 3.66
C GLN A 105 1.66 -14.34 4.12
N GLY A 106 0.44 -13.82 4.17
CA GLY A 106 0.18 -12.46 4.62
C GLY A 106 0.61 -12.23 6.08
N LEU A 107 0.29 -13.17 6.96
CA LEU A 107 0.73 -13.12 8.36
C LEU A 107 2.27 -13.18 8.47
N ALA A 108 2.93 -14.03 7.70
CA ALA A 108 4.39 -14.11 7.65
C ALA A 108 5.02 -12.81 7.12
N ASN A 109 4.33 -12.06 6.30
CA ASN A 109 4.74 -10.75 5.79
C ASN A 109 4.41 -9.58 6.74
N GLY A 110 3.77 -9.84 7.88
CA GLY A 110 3.40 -8.82 8.86
C GLY A 110 2.16 -8.00 8.46
N VAL A 111 1.23 -8.60 7.70
CA VAL A 111 -0.07 -7.99 7.40
C VAL A 111 -0.96 -8.06 8.64
N GLU A 112 -1.38 -6.90 9.11
CA GLU A 112 -2.21 -6.76 10.31
C GLU A 112 -3.71 -6.83 9.98
N GLY A 113 -4.50 -7.34 10.94
CA GLY A 113 -5.96 -7.44 10.81
C GLY A 113 -6.41 -8.44 9.74
N PHE A 114 -5.56 -9.42 9.42
CA PHE A 114 -5.81 -10.43 8.42
C PHE A 114 -6.20 -11.75 9.09
N ALA A 115 -7.43 -12.19 8.91
CA ALA A 115 -7.99 -13.37 9.55
C ALA A 115 -9.00 -14.07 8.64
N MET A 116 -9.21 -15.38 8.90
CA MET A 116 -10.34 -16.11 8.32
C MET A 116 -11.61 -15.66 9.01
N ILE A 117 -12.66 -15.51 8.22
CA ILE A 117 -14.02 -15.27 8.69
C ILE A 117 -14.96 -16.26 7.98
N ASP A 118 -16.10 -16.55 8.59
CA ASP A 118 -17.12 -17.39 7.98
C ASP A 118 -18.00 -16.62 6.97
N ALA A 119 -18.83 -17.34 6.25
CA ALA A 119 -19.72 -16.77 5.23
C ALA A 119 -20.71 -15.75 5.81
N ALA A 120 -21.20 -15.97 7.03
CA ALA A 120 -22.13 -15.04 7.67
C ALA A 120 -21.47 -13.69 8.00
N ALA A 121 -20.24 -13.73 8.53
CA ALA A 121 -19.46 -12.53 8.78
C ALA A 121 -19.05 -11.82 7.48
N ALA A 122 -18.71 -12.58 6.43
CA ALA A 122 -18.39 -12.00 5.12
C ALA A 122 -19.61 -11.29 4.51
N SER A 123 -20.80 -11.92 4.53
CA SER A 123 -22.05 -11.31 4.03
C SER A 123 -22.49 -10.09 4.87
N ALA A 124 -22.19 -10.07 6.16
CA ALA A 124 -22.46 -8.88 6.99
C ALA A 124 -21.57 -7.69 6.61
N LEU A 125 -20.34 -7.94 6.17
CA LEU A 125 -19.41 -6.90 5.71
C LEU A 125 -19.70 -6.45 4.27
N GLU A 126 -20.14 -7.36 3.41
CA GLU A 126 -20.49 -7.09 2.02
C GLU A 126 -21.79 -7.83 1.65
N PRO A 127 -22.95 -7.19 1.81
CA PRO A 127 -24.25 -7.83 1.56
C PRO A 127 -24.51 -8.28 0.11
N ALA A 128 -23.68 -7.82 -0.84
CA ALA A 128 -23.76 -8.23 -2.24
C ALA A 128 -23.07 -9.59 -2.52
N LEU A 129 -22.42 -10.19 -1.53
CA LEU A 129 -21.91 -11.54 -1.64
C LEU A 129 -23.07 -12.54 -1.62
N SER A 130 -23.21 -13.29 -2.73
CA SER A 130 -24.23 -14.34 -2.93
C SER A 130 -23.61 -15.73 -2.78
#